data_3cb76d4249c21c834b512aa1dd6dc9ca
#
_entry.id   3cb76d4249c21c834b512aa1dd6dc9ca
#
_cell.length_a   1.000
_cell.length_b   1.000
_cell.length_c   1.000
_cell.angle_alpha   90.00
_cell.angle_beta   90.00
_cell.angle_gamma   90.00
#
_symmetry.space_group_name_H-M   'P 1'
#
loop_
_entity.id
_entity.type
_entity.pdbx_description
1 polymer ?
#
loop_
_entity_poly.entity_id
_entity_poly.type
_entity_poly.pdbx_seq_one_letter_code
_entity_poly.pdbx_strand_id
1 'polypeptide(L)'
;MSILTKAEEIINGQRAQDYGDALENHQRIATLWNAYLQKPVVDHNDVAVMMILLKIARFMENGYHQDTVVDIAGYAGVLEKMQLPKEDRYVAPTPRQWVTGLAHVPTDVKVRDNVGDLYEFRDGKWFWEKANMVGIEDLSEWDEFAPFTEVV
;
A
#
# COMPACT_ATOMS: atom_id res chain seq x y z
N MET A 1 16.71 -11.34 2.41
CA MET A 1 15.28 -11.35 2.78
C MET A 1 14.66 -12.63 2.23
N SER A 2 13.91 -13.37 3.06
CA SER A 2 13.26 -14.59 2.61
C SER A 2 12.04 -14.28 1.72
N ILE A 3 11.59 -15.27 0.93
CA ILE A 3 10.37 -15.15 0.13
C ILE A 3 9.15 -14.85 1.00
N LEU A 4 9.07 -15.51 2.16
CA LEU A 4 7.96 -15.33 3.11
C LEU A 4 7.94 -13.92 3.70
N THR A 5 9.09 -13.38 4.14
CA THR A 5 9.20 -12.00 4.62
C THR A 5 8.77 -11.00 3.55
N LYS A 6 9.23 -11.21 2.30
CA LYS A 6 8.85 -10.34 1.19
C LYS A 6 7.35 -10.41 0.87
N ALA A 7 6.76 -11.59 0.93
CA ALA A 7 5.32 -11.77 0.73
C ALA A 7 4.53 -11.05 1.85
N GLU A 8 4.94 -11.19 3.11
CA GLU A 8 4.32 -10.54 4.26
C GLU A 8 4.39 -9.00 4.15
N GLU A 9 5.53 -8.45 3.76
CA GLU A 9 5.68 -7.01 3.50
C GLU A 9 4.74 -6.51 2.39
N ILE A 10 4.55 -7.29 1.34
CA ILE A 10 3.65 -6.92 0.23
C ILE A 10 2.20 -6.91 0.68
N ILE A 11 1.73 -7.94 1.40
CA ILE A 11 0.32 -8.05 1.80
C ILE A 11 -0.07 -7.10 2.94
N ASN A 12 0.89 -6.61 3.72
CA ASN A 12 0.66 -5.67 4.82
C ASN A 12 1.15 -4.24 4.52
N GLY A 13 1.92 -4.05 3.45
CA GLY A 13 2.51 -2.78 3.06
C GLY A 13 1.67 -1.99 2.05
N GLN A 14 2.33 -1.43 1.04
CA GLN A 14 1.72 -0.53 0.06
C GLN A 14 0.48 -1.12 -0.63
N ARG A 15 0.48 -2.42 -0.97
CA ARG A 15 -0.69 -3.06 -1.59
C ARG A 15 -1.91 -3.10 -0.68
N ALA A 16 -1.73 -3.22 0.64
CA ALA A 16 -2.85 -3.13 1.58
C ALA A 16 -3.44 -1.71 1.61
N GLN A 17 -2.60 -0.69 1.45
CA GLN A 17 -3.05 0.71 1.34
C GLN A 17 -3.80 0.95 0.02
N ASP A 18 -3.25 0.48 -1.10
CA ASP A 18 -3.82 0.72 -2.43
C ASP A 18 -5.16 0.00 -2.65
N TYR A 19 -5.30 -1.21 -2.12
CA TYR A 19 -6.47 -2.08 -2.37
C TYR A 19 -7.43 -2.18 -1.19
N GLY A 20 -7.06 -1.69 -0.01
CA GLY A 20 -7.88 -1.71 1.20
C GLY A 20 -8.04 -3.10 1.81
N ASP A 21 -9.21 -3.34 2.41
CA ASP A 21 -9.53 -4.62 3.05
C ASP A 21 -9.50 -5.77 2.03
N ALA A 22 -8.65 -6.78 2.29
CA ALA A 22 -8.45 -7.92 1.41
C ALA A 22 -9.74 -8.68 1.12
N LEU A 23 -10.61 -8.87 2.13
CA LEU A 23 -11.90 -9.55 1.97
C LEU A 23 -12.83 -8.76 1.06
N GLU A 24 -13.00 -7.45 1.32
CA GLU A 24 -13.86 -6.58 0.53
C GLU A 24 -13.40 -6.51 -0.94
N ASN A 25 -12.09 -6.46 -1.16
CA ASN A 25 -11.51 -6.46 -2.51
C ASN A 25 -11.78 -7.78 -3.24
N HIS A 26 -11.54 -8.93 -2.59
CA HIS A 26 -11.76 -10.24 -3.21
C HIS A 26 -13.25 -10.53 -3.43
N GLN A 27 -14.13 -10.07 -2.54
CA GLN A 27 -15.59 -10.13 -2.77
C GLN A 27 -16.03 -9.33 -4.00
N ARG A 28 -15.44 -8.15 -4.20
CA ARG A 28 -15.67 -7.33 -5.41
C ARG A 28 -15.23 -8.05 -6.68
N ILE A 29 -14.03 -8.66 -6.65
CA ILE A 29 -13.52 -9.45 -7.79
C ILE A 29 -14.43 -10.64 -8.07
N ALA A 30 -14.83 -11.41 -7.04
CA ALA A 30 -15.74 -12.54 -7.18
C ALA A 30 -17.08 -12.11 -7.82
N THR A 31 -17.62 -10.98 -7.40
CA THR A 31 -18.86 -10.41 -7.98
C THR A 31 -18.68 -10.13 -9.48
N LEU A 32 -17.59 -9.52 -9.89
CA LEU A 32 -17.31 -9.23 -11.31
C LEU A 32 -17.11 -10.50 -12.13
N TRP A 33 -16.40 -11.50 -11.59
CA TRP A 33 -16.19 -12.78 -12.28
C TRP A 33 -17.48 -13.57 -12.41
N ASN A 34 -18.34 -13.60 -11.37
CA ASN A 34 -19.66 -14.22 -11.44
C ASN A 34 -20.56 -13.54 -12.48
N ALA A 35 -20.49 -12.21 -12.59
CA ALA A 35 -21.22 -11.46 -13.62
C ALA A 35 -20.74 -11.83 -15.03
N TYR A 36 -19.42 -11.94 -15.24
CA TYR A 36 -18.84 -12.35 -16.50
C TYR A 36 -19.23 -13.78 -16.87
N LEU A 37 -19.18 -14.71 -15.91
CA LEU A 37 -19.53 -16.10 -16.09
C LEU A 37 -21.06 -16.32 -16.17
N GLN A 38 -21.86 -15.31 -15.83
CA GLN A 38 -23.33 -15.39 -15.70
C GLN A 38 -23.79 -16.50 -14.73
N LYS A 39 -22.97 -16.81 -13.72
CA LYS A 39 -23.19 -17.85 -12.71
C LYS A 39 -22.53 -17.48 -11.39
N PRO A 40 -23.21 -17.66 -10.23
CA PRO A 40 -22.64 -17.39 -8.91
C PRO A 40 -21.83 -18.60 -8.41
N VAL A 41 -20.66 -18.84 -9.01
CA VAL A 41 -19.85 -20.04 -8.75
C VAL A 41 -18.48 -19.74 -8.12
N VAL A 42 -18.12 -18.46 -7.95
CA VAL A 42 -16.85 -18.01 -7.40
C VAL A 42 -17.08 -17.19 -6.15
N ASP A 43 -16.41 -17.53 -5.05
CA ASP A 43 -16.38 -16.71 -3.84
C ASP A 43 -15.00 -15.99 -3.69
N HIS A 44 -14.82 -15.25 -2.59
CA HIS A 44 -13.59 -14.51 -2.32
C HIS A 44 -12.37 -15.42 -2.10
N ASN A 45 -12.55 -16.63 -1.56
CA ASN A 45 -11.46 -17.60 -1.39
C ASN A 45 -11.06 -18.19 -2.75
N ASP A 46 -12.05 -18.50 -3.60
CA ASP A 46 -11.80 -18.99 -4.95
C ASP A 46 -10.96 -18.00 -5.75
N VAL A 47 -11.19 -16.69 -5.61
CA VAL A 47 -10.37 -15.66 -6.26
C VAL A 47 -8.89 -15.83 -5.91
N ALA A 48 -8.54 -15.93 -4.63
CA ALA A 48 -7.15 -16.09 -4.22
C ALA A 48 -6.56 -17.42 -4.70
N VAL A 49 -7.32 -18.52 -4.63
CA VAL A 49 -6.89 -19.84 -5.15
C VAL A 49 -6.65 -19.79 -6.67
N MET A 50 -7.55 -19.17 -7.41
CA MET A 50 -7.40 -19.02 -8.87
C MET A 50 -6.19 -18.16 -9.23
N MET A 51 -5.86 -17.14 -8.45
CA MET A 51 -4.64 -16.37 -8.64
C MET A 51 -3.38 -17.19 -8.34
N ILE A 52 -3.39 -18.07 -7.33
CA ILE A 52 -2.30 -19.01 -7.08
C ILE A 52 -2.14 -19.94 -8.28
N LEU A 53 -3.23 -20.52 -8.81
CA LEU A 53 -3.20 -21.38 -9.97
C LEU A 53 -2.66 -20.67 -11.22
N LEU A 54 -2.99 -19.39 -11.40
CA LEU A 54 -2.41 -18.56 -12.47
C LEU A 54 -0.88 -18.45 -12.33
N LYS A 55 -0.37 -18.25 -11.11
CA LYS A 55 1.07 -18.18 -10.85
C LYS A 55 1.75 -19.55 -11.05
N ILE A 56 1.08 -20.64 -10.68
CA ILE A 56 1.56 -21.99 -10.95
C ILE A 56 1.65 -22.25 -12.47
N ALA A 57 0.65 -21.86 -13.26
CA ALA A 57 0.69 -22.00 -14.71
C ALA A 57 1.88 -21.24 -15.32
N ARG A 58 2.18 -20.04 -14.83
CA ARG A 58 3.38 -19.28 -15.24
C ARG A 58 4.68 -19.98 -14.83
N PHE A 59 4.72 -20.57 -13.65
CA PHE A 59 5.87 -21.35 -13.18
C PHE A 59 6.13 -22.58 -14.07
N MET A 60 5.07 -23.27 -14.52
CA MET A 60 5.18 -24.42 -15.42
C MET A 60 5.78 -24.04 -16.77
N GLU A 61 5.47 -22.85 -17.29
CA GLU A 61 5.99 -22.38 -18.59
C GLU A 61 7.43 -21.86 -18.47
N ASN A 62 7.71 -21.01 -17.47
CA ASN A 62 8.95 -20.24 -17.39
C ASN A 62 9.94 -20.74 -16.32
N GLY A 63 9.57 -21.76 -15.53
CA GLY A 63 10.37 -22.23 -14.40
C GLY A 63 10.40 -21.27 -13.23
N TYR A 64 11.45 -21.34 -12.41
CA TYR A 64 11.57 -20.55 -11.20
C TYR A 64 11.82 -19.07 -11.50
N HIS A 65 10.87 -18.24 -11.03
CA HIS A 65 11.03 -16.79 -10.87
C HIS A 65 10.67 -16.40 -9.46
N GLN A 66 11.55 -15.67 -8.79
CA GLN A 66 11.35 -15.26 -7.39
C GLN A 66 10.01 -14.53 -7.19
N ASP A 67 9.66 -13.63 -8.10
CA ASP A 67 8.41 -12.88 -8.06
C ASP A 67 7.18 -13.80 -8.09
N THR A 68 7.19 -14.81 -8.96
CA THR A 68 6.11 -15.80 -9.04
C THR A 68 5.91 -16.54 -7.72
N VAL A 69 7.00 -16.95 -7.06
CA VAL A 69 6.92 -17.68 -5.78
C VAL A 69 6.51 -16.76 -4.63
N VAL A 70 6.96 -15.49 -4.63
CA VAL A 70 6.51 -14.46 -3.70
C VAL A 70 5.01 -14.22 -3.85
N ASP A 71 4.50 -14.13 -5.07
CA ASP A 71 3.07 -13.94 -5.32
C ASP A 71 2.22 -15.14 -4.84
N ILE A 72 2.69 -16.38 -5.04
CA ILE A 72 2.01 -17.58 -4.51
C ILE A 72 1.91 -17.51 -2.98
N ALA A 73 3.02 -17.18 -2.30
CA ALA A 73 3.05 -17.01 -0.86
C ALA A 73 2.15 -15.83 -0.40
N GLY A 74 2.14 -14.74 -1.17
CA GLY A 74 1.28 -13.58 -0.93
C GLY A 74 -0.21 -13.93 -0.96
N TYR A 75 -0.67 -14.63 -1.98
CA TYR A 75 -2.08 -15.06 -2.05
C TYR A 75 -2.44 -16.07 -0.96
N ALA A 76 -1.51 -16.94 -0.53
CA ALA A 76 -1.73 -17.81 0.61
C ALA A 76 -1.91 -16.99 1.91
N GLY A 77 -1.08 -15.97 2.14
CA GLY A 77 -1.25 -15.04 3.27
C GLY A 77 -2.54 -14.21 3.19
N VAL A 78 -2.99 -13.82 1.98
CA VAL A 78 -4.27 -13.15 1.77
C VAL A 78 -5.45 -14.07 2.15
N LEU A 79 -5.39 -15.37 1.82
CA LEU A 79 -6.40 -16.35 2.26
C LEU A 79 -6.53 -16.38 3.77
N GLU A 80 -5.43 -16.43 4.51
CA GLU A 80 -5.45 -16.35 5.98
C GLU A 80 -6.02 -15.02 6.46
N LYS A 81 -5.53 -13.91 5.92
CA LYS A 81 -5.95 -12.55 6.29
C LYS A 81 -7.46 -12.32 6.11
N MET A 82 -8.07 -12.88 5.07
CA MET A 82 -9.51 -12.78 4.82
C MET A 82 -10.37 -13.48 5.88
N GLN A 83 -9.81 -14.42 6.65
CA GLN A 83 -10.53 -15.12 7.73
C GLN A 83 -10.52 -14.32 9.05
N LEU A 84 -9.69 -13.28 9.17
CA LEU A 84 -9.58 -12.47 10.38
C LEU A 84 -10.79 -11.53 10.56
N PRO A 85 -11.07 -11.06 11.79
CA PRO A 85 -11.98 -9.96 12.05
C PRO A 85 -11.59 -8.70 11.27
N LYS A 86 -12.55 -7.81 10.98
CA LYS A 86 -12.33 -6.62 10.14
C LYS A 86 -11.18 -5.72 10.66
N GLU A 87 -11.11 -5.55 11.97
CA GLU A 87 -10.09 -4.76 12.67
C GLU A 87 -8.66 -5.30 12.49
N ASP A 88 -8.52 -6.62 12.24
CA ASP A 88 -7.23 -7.27 12.05
C ASP A 88 -6.85 -7.44 10.57
N ARG A 89 -7.84 -7.31 9.66
CA ARG A 89 -7.59 -7.45 8.22
C ARG A 89 -6.95 -6.23 7.58
N TYR A 90 -7.31 -5.05 8.04
CA TYR A 90 -6.82 -3.79 7.50
C TYR A 90 -6.60 -2.79 8.63
N VAL A 91 -5.35 -2.52 8.91
CA VAL A 91 -4.97 -1.41 9.78
C VAL A 91 -4.57 -0.26 8.86
N ALA A 92 -5.39 0.79 8.83
CA ALA A 92 -5.03 2.00 8.10
C ALA A 92 -3.69 2.51 8.65
N PRO A 93 -2.73 2.86 7.80
CA PRO A 93 -1.47 3.41 8.29
C PRO A 93 -1.75 4.65 9.13
N THR A 94 -1.19 4.68 10.33
CA THR A 94 -1.25 5.88 11.16
C THR A 94 -0.24 6.89 10.61
N PRO A 95 -0.67 8.06 10.13
CA PRO A 95 0.25 9.06 9.62
C PRO A 95 1.29 9.43 10.68
N ARG A 96 2.56 9.39 10.31
CA ARG A 96 3.64 9.86 11.18
C ARG A 96 3.56 11.39 11.34
N GLN A 97 3.99 11.91 12.49
CA GLN A 97 4.02 13.35 12.74
C GLN A 97 5.40 13.79 13.19
N TRP A 98 5.83 14.93 12.70
CA TRP A 98 7.08 15.60 13.08
C TRP A 98 6.76 16.95 13.70
N VAL A 99 6.97 17.06 15.00
CA VAL A 99 6.64 18.25 15.80
C VAL A 99 7.76 19.28 15.84
N THR A 100 8.94 18.93 15.34
CA THR A 100 10.17 19.75 15.44
C THR A 100 10.54 20.47 14.15
N GLY A 101 9.70 20.39 13.14
CA GLY A 101 9.89 21.11 11.89
C GLY A 101 10.20 20.24 10.67
N LEU A 102 10.19 20.87 9.50
CA LEU A 102 10.32 20.22 8.19
C LEU A 102 11.70 19.56 7.98
N ALA A 103 12.73 20.09 8.62
CA ALA A 103 14.10 19.54 8.54
C ALA A 103 14.24 18.11 9.07
N HIS A 104 13.28 17.66 9.90
CA HIS A 104 13.28 16.32 10.50
C HIS A 104 12.40 15.32 9.75
N VAL A 105 11.71 15.78 8.71
CA VAL A 105 10.87 14.93 7.87
C VAL A 105 11.74 14.17 6.87
N PRO A 106 11.59 12.82 6.75
CA PRO A 106 12.27 12.06 5.71
C PRO A 106 11.90 12.57 4.30
N THR A 107 12.88 12.56 3.39
CA THR A 107 12.71 13.12 2.04
C THR A 107 11.92 12.24 1.07
N ASP A 108 11.56 11.04 1.49
CA ASP A 108 10.78 10.06 0.72
C ASP A 108 9.27 10.11 1.01
N VAL A 109 8.83 11.03 1.87
CA VAL A 109 7.42 11.19 2.22
C VAL A 109 6.89 12.57 1.84
N LYS A 110 5.59 12.66 1.57
CA LYS A 110 4.86 13.94 1.48
C LYS A 110 4.21 14.23 2.82
N VAL A 111 4.14 15.48 3.19
CA VAL A 111 3.54 15.89 4.47
C VAL A 111 2.62 17.09 4.31
N ARG A 112 1.68 17.23 5.25
CA ARG A 112 0.88 18.44 5.44
C ARG A 112 1.25 19.09 6.76
N ASP A 113 1.27 20.42 6.78
CA ASP A 113 1.47 21.20 7.99
C ASP A 113 0.19 21.31 8.85
N ASN A 114 0.26 22.10 9.93
CA ASN A 114 -0.85 22.33 10.87
C ASN A 114 -2.04 23.10 10.27
N VAL A 115 -1.88 23.73 9.11
CA VAL A 115 -2.96 24.43 8.37
C VAL A 115 -3.42 23.66 7.13
N GLY A 116 -2.81 22.49 6.85
CA GLY A 116 -3.20 21.57 5.80
C GLY A 116 -2.47 21.75 4.48
N ASP A 117 -1.43 22.57 4.42
CA ASP A 117 -0.63 22.80 3.22
C ASP A 117 0.30 21.62 2.94
N LEU A 118 0.42 21.25 1.67
CA LEU A 118 1.21 20.09 1.22
C LEU A 118 2.66 20.49 0.94
N TYR A 119 3.57 19.62 1.38
CA TYR A 119 5.01 19.70 1.13
C TYR A 119 5.51 18.39 0.55
N GLU A 120 6.36 18.49 -0.46
CA GLU A 120 7.06 17.35 -1.05
C GLU A 120 8.55 17.66 -1.29
N PHE A 121 9.40 16.65 -1.14
CA PHE A 121 10.81 16.75 -1.44
C PHE A 121 11.09 16.25 -2.85
N ARG A 122 11.73 17.08 -3.68
CA ARG A 122 12.17 16.72 -5.03
C ARG A 122 13.38 17.57 -5.42
N ASP A 123 14.20 17.08 -6.32
CA ASP A 123 15.37 17.80 -6.85
C ASP A 123 16.28 18.39 -5.77
N GLY A 124 16.38 17.69 -4.61
CA GLY A 124 17.24 18.11 -3.49
C GLY A 124 16.66 19.21 -2.59
N LYS A 125 15.41 19.59 -2.75
CA LYS A 125 14.74 20.66 -1.98
C LYS A 125 13.31 20.27 -1.59
N TRP A 126 12.79 20.89 -0.51
CA TRP A 126 11.38 20.88 -0.18
C TRP A 126 10.63 21.93 -1.01
N PHE A 127 9.44 21.58 -1.45
CA PHE A 127 8.52 22.45 -2.20
C PHE A 127 7.19 22.56 -1.47
N TRP A 128 6.68 23.76 -1.42
CA TRP A 128 5.36 24.08 -0.87
C TRP A 128 4.34 24.28 -2.02
N GLU A 129 3.22 23.57 -1.98
CA GLU A 129 2.24 23.52 -3.07
C GLU A 129 1.59 24.88 -3.35
N LYS A 130 1.20 25.66 -2.31
CA LYS A 130 0.53 26.96 -2.47
C LYS A 130 1.38 28.03 -3.17
N ALA A 131 2.67 27.94 -3.07
CA ALA A 131 3.57 28.93 -3.67
C ALA A 131 4.00 28.57 -5.11
N ASN A 132 3.13 27.94 -5.91
CA ASN A 132 3.45 27.43 -7.24
C ASN A 132 4.73 26.58 -7.25
N MET A 133 4.90 25.76 -6.22
CA MET A 133 6.04 24.87 -6.05
C MET A 133 7.37 25.61 -5.95
N VAL A 134 7.43 26.70 -5.20
CA VAL A 134 8.69 27.38 -4.87
C VAL A 134 9.49 26.51 -3.92
N GLY A 135 10.76 26.29 -4.26
CA GLY A 135 11.69 25.54 -3.39
C GLY A 135 12.02 26.31 -2.12
N ILE A 136 11.99 25.61 -0.99
CA ILE A 136 12.31 26.16 0.33
C ILE A 136 13.83 26.11 0.51
N GLU A 137 14.45 27.26 0.77
CA GLU A 137 15.91 27.36 0.95
C GLU A 137 16.31 27.28 2.42
N ASP A 138 15.55 27.91 3.32
CA ASP A 138 15.79 27.85 4.77
C ASP A 138 14.62 27.13 5.46
N LEU A 139 14.89 25.93 5.96
CA LEU A 139 13.87 25.09 6.60
C LEU A 139 13.50 25.59 8.00
N SER A 140 14.33 26.41 8.65
CA SER A 140 14.08 26.90 10.00
C SER A 140 12.93 27.93 10.05
N GLU A 141 12.66 28.62 8.96
CA GLU A 141 11.52 29.53 8.83
C GLU A 141 10.17 28.80 8.83
N TRP A 142 10.18 27.46 8.65
CA TRP A 142 8.99 26.62 8.53
C TRP A 142 8.67 25.83 9.79
N ASP A 143 9.46 25.96 10.85
CA ASP A 143 9.24 25.24 12.10
C ASP A 143 7.92 25.64 12.78
N GLU A 144 7.44 26.87 12.58
CA GLU A 144 6.15 27.36 13.12
C GLU A 144 4.92 26.65 12.52
N PHE A 145 5.08 26.00 11.36
CA PHE A 145 4.02 25.25 10.70
C PHE A 145 3.92 23.79 11.17
N ALA A 146 4.78 23.37 12.09
CA ALA A 146 4.67 22.06 12.72
C ALA A 146 3.37 21.93 13.54
N PRO A 147 2.81 20.73 13.75
CA PRO A 147 3.35 19.45 13.29
C PRO A 147 3.14 19.19 11.80
N PHE A 148 4.13 18.56 11.18
CA PHE A 148 4.01 18.02 9.82
C PHE A 148 3.46 16.61 9.90
N THR A 149 2.36 16.32 9.21
CA THR A 149 1.69 15.03 9.21
C THR A 149 1.88 14.35 7.86
N GLU A 150 2.30 13.10 7.88
CA GLU A 150 2.49 12.28 6.68
C GLU A 150 1.20 12.17 5.86
N VAL A 151 1.31 12.28 4.55
CA VAL A 151 0.22 11.97 3.61
C VAL A 151 0.35 10.50 3.22
N VAL A 152 -0.51 9.66 3.79
CA VAL A 152 -0.58 8.21 3.56
C VAL A 152 -1.66 7.86 2.56
#